data_b78d2b9d1a004cb5d62c2ef340c8046d
#
_entry.id   b78d2b9d1a004cb5d62c2ef340c8046d
#
_cell.length_a   1.000
_cell.length_b   1.000
_cell.length_c   1.000
_cell.angle_alpha   90.00
_cell.angle_beta   90.00
_cell.angle_gamma   90.00
#
_symmetry.space_group_name_H-M   'P 1'
#
loop_
_entity.id
_entity.type
_entity.pdbx_description
1 polymer ?
#
loop_
_entity_poly.entity_id
_entity_poly.type
_entity_poly.pdbx_seq_one_letter_code
_entity_poly.pdbx_strand_id
1 'polypeptide(L)'
;MTPEATALAAPDPSRALRWLVSQKFDVAMLALPMVAALASLLTVREAWQGALPLWAFLIVIVAFDVTHVWATIYLTYFDREVLAKRRLLLGLTPLLSFFVAYRVHSHSAALFWSLLAYVAIFHFVQQQWGFIALYKSRAGEKNRLDYYLDRWTLWVGAIGPVLLWHASPKRQFDWFNAGESFIFRLDSAFKSEITLAMGVFGAAWLLRQAHVIATGGQLNVGKVLWMVCSWVSWVVGISLSNHPFVSAAFLNLFHGPQFLAIVWHRARHRFQKHPEATGPVVRAMFQKGRWLAFYAVLLGIAILEETLWDGVVWRVYLPKLLSVETLRFEGAALSVWVALLSVPQITHYYLDAWIWKLDGSNPDLLGFLRAKD
;
A
#
# COMPACT_ATOMS: atom_id res chain seq x y z
N MET A 1 21.85 22.17 -41.90
CA MET A 1 22.01 22.05 -40.46
C MET A 1 21.48 20.69 -40.07
N THR A 2 22.35 19.73 -39.89
CA THR A 2 22.04 18.36 -39.46
C THR A 2 21.78 18.38 -37.95
N PRO A 3 20.69 17.76 -37.42
CA PRO A 3 20.51 17.66 -35.99
C PRO A 3 21.52 16.64 -35.45
N GLU A 4 22.42 17.11 -34.60
CA GLU A 4 23.28 16.27 -33.79
C GLU A 4 22.40 15.32 -32.98
N ALA A 5 22.45 14.04 -33.33
CA ALA A 5 21.93 12.96 -32.51
C ALA A 5 22.69 12.98 -31.17
N THR A 6 22.08 13.50 -30.15
CA THR A 6 22.60 13.45 -28.78
C THR A 6 22.77 11.97 -28.41
N ALA A 7 23.99 11.47 -28.54
CA ALA A 7 24.37 10.12 -28.12
C ALA A 7 23.97 9.98 -26.66
N LEU A 8 22.98 9.14 -26.40
CA LEU A 8 22.58 8.76 -25.05
C LEU A 8 23.81 8.13 -24.39
N ALA A 9 24.40 8.85 -23.45
CA ALA A 9 25.54 8.37 -22.67
C ALA A 9 25.21 6.97 -22.12
N ALA A 10 26.16 6.05 -22.23
CA ALA A 10 26.03 4.71 -21.66
C ALA A 10 25.60 4.81 -20.18
N PRO A 11 24.68 3.96 -19.73
CA PRO A 11 24.20 4.03 -18.35
C PRO A 11 25.36 3.86 -17.39
N ASP A 12 25.53 4.83 -16.49
CA ASP A 12 26.53 4.82 -15.42
C ASP A 12 26.36 3.52 -14.59
N PRO A 13 27.38 2.65 -14.51
CA PRO A 13 27.30 1.39 -13.77
C PRO A 13 26.87 1.55 -12.32
N SER A 14 27.16 2.70 -11.69
CA SER A 14 26.73 3.02 -10.32
C SER A 14 25.21 3.22 -10.20
N ARG A 15 24.49 3.43 -11.30
CA ARG A 15 23.03 3.61 -11.30
C ARG A 15 22.25 2.35 -10.98
N ALA A 16 22.77 1.16 -11.31
CA ALA A 16 22.11 -0.12 -11.06
C ALA A 16 21.98 -0.45 -9.57
N LEU A 17 22.78 0.17 -8.71
CA LEU A 17 22.76 0.01 -7.25
C LEU A 17 22.04 1.15 -6.52
N ARG A 18 21.35 2.04 -7.23
CA ARG A 18 20.73 3.20 -6.60
C ARG A 18 19.47 2.83 -5.84
N TRP A 19 19.50 3.13 -4.55
CA TRP A 19 18.41 3.01 -3.62
C TRP A 19 17.47 4.23 -3.75
N LEU A 20 16.21 4.12 -3.30
CA LEU A 20 15.26 5.25 -3.37
C LEU A 20 15.69 6.40 -2.46
N VAL A 21 16.14 6.09 -1.25
CA VAL A 21 16.65 7.05 -0.26
C VAL A 21 18.12 6.77 0.03
N SER A 22 18.44 5.64 0.62
CA SER A 22 19.80 5.13 0.83
C SER A 22 19.77 3.64 1.07
N GLN A 23 20.91 2.95 0.88
CA GLN A 23 20.98 1.50 1.11
C GLN A 23 20.51 1.10 2.50
N LYS A 24 21.05 1.74 3.54
CA LYS A 24 20.70 1.42 4.93
C LYS A 24 19.23 1.67 5.22
N PHE A 25 18.69 2.76 4.71
CA PHE A 25 17.29 3.14 4.93
C PHE A 25 16.34 2.20 4.19
N ASP A 26 16.57 1.98 2.89
CA ASP A 26 15.69 1.16 2.06
C ASP A 26 15.68 -0.31 2.55
N VAL A 27 16.87 -0.86 2.90
CA VAL A 27 16.95 -2.21 3.48
C VAL A 27 16.24 -2.27 4.82
N ALA A 28 16.40 -1.28 5.69
CA ALA A 28 15.69 -1.24 6.97
C ALA A 28 14.17 -1.15 6.78
N MET A 29 13.69 -0.34 5.84
CA MET A 29 12.26 -0.19 5.53
C MET A 29 11.65 -1.45 4.90
N LEU A 30 12.44 -2.33 4.31
CA LEU A 30 11.98 -3.63 3.83
C LEU A 30 12.13 -4.71 4.92
N ALA A 31 13.29 -4.79 5.54
CA ALA A 31 13.64 -5.88 6.45
C ALA A 31 12.89 -5.80 7.79
N LEU A 32 12.81 -4.61 8.42
CA LEU A 32 12.19 -4.51 9.74
C LEU A 32 10.69 -4.85 9.74
N PRO A 33 9.85 -4.32 8.82
CA PRO A 33 8.46 -4.72 8.74
C PRO A 33 8.29 -6.20 8.36
N MET A 34 9.16 -6.74 7.50
CA MET A 34 9.12 -8.16 7.13
C MET A 34 9.47 -9.07 8.30
N VAL A 35 10.50 -8.72 9.10
CA VAL A 35 10.86 -9.45 10.33
C VAL A 35 9.71 -9.37 11.34
N ALA A 36 9.08 -8.21 11.50
CA ALA A 36 7.92 -8.06 12.37
C ALA A 36 6.72 -8.91 11.90
N ALA A 37 6.47 -8.94 10.58
CA ALA A 37 5.43 -9.80 10.00
C ALA A 37 5.76 -11.29 10.20
N LEU A 38 7.01 -11.72 10.00
CA LEU A 38 7.44 -13.09 10.28
C LEU A 38 7.31 -13.44 11.77
N ALA A 39 7.61 -12.49 12.66
CA ALA A 39 7.43 -12.69 14.10
C ALA A 39 5.96 -12.91 14.50
N SER A 40 5.01 -12.40 13.71
CA SER A 40 3.57 -12.66 13.94
C SER A 40 3.23 -14.16 13.92
N LEU A 41 3.96 -14.96 13.12
CA LEU A 41 3.78 -16.40 13.07
C LEU A 41 4.10 -17.09 14.41
N LEU A 42 5.01 -16.50 15.20
CA LEU A 42 5.42 -17.04 16.51
C LEU A 42 4.48 -16.61 17.64
N THR A 43 3.69 -15.55 17.41
CA THR A 43 2.81 -14.96 18.43
C THR A 43 1.34 -15.32 18.26
N VAL A 44 1.00 -15.95 17.15
CA VAL A 44 -0.37 -16.36 16.82
C VAL A 44 -0.92 -17.34 17.86
N ARG A 45 -2.16 -17.11 18.27
CA ARG A 45 -2.92 -18.01 19.17
C ARG A 45 -4.29 -18.26 18.58
N GLU A 46 -4.79 -19.49 18.67
CA GLU A 46 -6.12 -19.85 18.18
C GLU A 46 -7.24 -19.02 18.80
N ALA A 47 -7.05 -18.58 20.06
CA ALA A 47 -8.00 -17.70 20.75
C ALA A 47 -8.19 -16.32 20.11
N TRP A 48 -7.33 -15.95 19.14
CA TRP A 48 -7.43 -14.67 18.42
C TRP A 48 -8.19 -14.79 17.08
N GLN A 49 -8.83 -15.92 16.83
CA GLN A 49 -9.75 -16.06 15.69
C GLN A 49 -10.93 -15.11 15.89
N GLY A 50 -11.13 -14.17 14.97
CA GLY A 50 -12.11 -13.09 15.07
C GLY A 50 -11.46 -11.74 15.32
N ALA A 51 -11.77 -11.07 16.44
CA ALA A 51 -11.19 -9.75 16.73
C ALA A 51 -9.71 -9.84 17.10
N LEU A 52 -8.90 -8.94 16.52
CA LEU A 52 -7.49 -8.80 16.90
C LEU A 52 -7.36 -8.38 18.37
N PRO A 53 -6.28 -8.81 19.08
CA PRO A 53 -5.98 -8.20 20.37
C PRO A 53 -5.71 -6.69 20.18
N LEU A 54 -6.12 -5.89 21.18
CA LEU A 54 -6.03 -4.42 21.10
C LEU A 54 -4.64 -3.92 20.68
N TRP A 55 -3.57 -4.48 21.24
CA TRP A 55 -2.20 -4.07 20.89
C TRP A 55 -1.86 -4.34 19.41
N ALA A 56 -2.34 -5.46 18.86
CA ALA A 56 -2.13 -5.80 17.46
C ALA A 56 -2.93 -4.88 16.54
N PHE A 57 -4.18 -4.59 16.91
CA PHE A 57 -5.00 -3.60 16.22
C PHE A 57 -4.33 -2.22 16.21
N LEU A 58 -3.88 -1.74 17.37
CA LEU A 58 -3.21 -0.44 17.49
C LEU A 58 -1.92 -0.35 16.68
N ILE A 59 -1.12 -1.42 16.64
CA ILE A 59 0.15 -1.41 15.91
C ILE A 59 -0.07 -1.65 14.42
N VAL A 60 -0.76 -2.71 14.04
CA VAL A 60 -0.83 -3.14 12.64
C VAL A 60 -1.82 -2.29 11.83
N ILE A 61 -2.98 -1.98 12.41
CA ILE A 61 -4.02 -1.22 11.73
C ILE A 61 -3.83 0.28 11.97
N VAL A 62 -3.93 0.74 13.22
CA VAL A 62 -3.95 2.18 13.48
C VAL A 62 -2.61 2.85 13.15
N ALA A 63 -1.50 2.30 13.69
CA ALA A 63 -0.21 2.95 13.57
C ALA A 63 0.43 2.84 12.18
N PHE A 64 0.10 1.85 11.37
CA PHE A 64 0.71 1.68 10.06
C PHE A 64 -0.29 1.73 8.91
N ASP A 65 -1.43 1.04 9.02
CA ASP A 65 -2.37 1.00 7.92
C ASP A 65 -3.15 2.32 7.80
N VAL A 66 -3.89 2.74 8.83
CA VAL A 66 -4.69 3.98 8.76
C VAL A 66 -3.81 5.23 8.63
N THR A 67 -2.65 5.29 9.31
CA THR A 67 -1.73 6.44 9.17
C THR A 67 -1.25 6.63 7.73
N HIS A 68 -0.99 5.55 6.98
CA HIS A 68 -0.51 5.71 5.60
C HIS A 68 -1.59 6.27 4.67
N VAL A 69 -2.85 5.94 4.89
CA VAL A 69 -3.99 6.50 4.16
C VAL A 69 -3.97 8.03 4.24
N TRP A 70 -3.83 8.57 5.45
CA TRP A 70 -3.78 10.00 5.67
C TRP A 70 -2.52 10.68 5.16
N ALA A 71 -1.42 9.96 4.98
CA ALA A 71 -0.17 10.55 4.49
C ALA A 71 -0.32 11.19 3.10
N THR A 72 -1.27 10.73 2.29
CA THR A 72 -1.58 11.28 0.96
C THR A 72 -1.94 12.77 1.00
N ILE A 73 -2.50 13.29 2.11
CA ILE A 73 -2.88 14.71 2.23
C ILE A 73 -1.71 15.66 2.06
N TYR A 74 -0.50 15.25 2.44
CA TYR A 74 0.69 16.10 2.34
C TYR A 74 1.14 16.33 0.90
N LEU A 75 0.91 15.36 0.01
CA LEU A 75 1.25 15.46 -1.41
C LEU A 75 0.09 15.97 -2.27
N THR A 76 -1.06 16.29 -1.65
CA THR A 76 -2.29 16.69 -2.33
C THR A 76 -2.89 17.96 -1.70
N TYR A 77 -3.68 17.83 -0.65
CA TYR A 77 -4.43 18.93 -0.04
C TYR A 77 -3.54 19.98 0.66
N PHE A 78 -2.38 19.56 1.17
CA PHE A 78 -1.42 20.48 1.82
C PHE A 78 -0.35 21.03 0.87
N ASP A 79 -0.33 20.59 -0.40
CA ASP A 79 0.43 21.24 -1.46
C ASP A 79 -0.48 22.24 -2.21
N ARG A 80 -0.24 23.53 -1.99
CA ARG A 80 -1.05 24.61 -2.56
C ARG A 80 -1.10 24.60 -4.08
N GLU A 81 0.02 24.25 -4.72
CA GLU A 81 0.10 24.21 -6.18
C GLU A 81 -0.69 23.02 -6.73
N VAL A 82 -0.55 21.83 -6.12
CA VAL A 82 -1.32 20.64 -6.47
C VAL A 82 -2.80 20.90 -6.25
N LEU A 83 -3.17 21.46 -5.10
CA LEU A 83 -4.55 21.80 -4.78
C LEU A 83 -5.15 22.78 -5.80
N ALA A 84 -4.43 23.84 -6.17
CA ALA A 84 -4.89 24.81 -7.16
C ALA A 84 -5.05 24.20 -8.55
N LYS A 85 -4.05 23.41 -9.01
CA LYS A 85 -4.07 22.77 -10.34
C LYS A 85 -5.08 21.63 -10.46
N ARG A 86 -5.40 20.95 -9.37
CA ARG A 86 -6.20 19.72 -9.34
C ARG A 86 -7.46 19.83 -8.47
N ARG A 87 -7.96 21.07 -8.26
CA ARG A 87 -9.10 21.33 -7.36
C ARG A 87 -10.35 20.49 -7.66
N LEU A 88 -10.65 20.25 -8.93
CA LEU A 88 -11.78 19.40 -9.30
C LEU A 88 -11.55 17.94 -8.94
N LEU A 89 -10.37 17.40 -9.24
CA LEU A 89 -10.01 16.04 -8.87
C LEU A 89 -10.10 15.85 -7.35
N LEU A 90 -9.43 16.73 -6.60
CA LEU A 90 -9.34 16.64 -5.14
C LEU A 90 -10.68 16.92 -4.45
N GLY A 91 -11.55 17.75 -5.04
CA GLY A 91 -12.90 18.00 -4.51
C GLY A 91 -13.91 16.92 -4.86
N LEU A 92 -13.90 16.43 -6.11
CA LEU A 92 -14.86 15.43 -6.57
C LEU A 92 -14.56 14.03 -6.05
N THR A 93 -13.28 13.65 -5.89
CA THR A 93 -12.93 12.31 -5.43
C THR A 93 -13.55 11.96 -4.08
N PRO A 94 -13.42 12.75 -2.99
CA PRO A 94 -14.07 12.42 -1.72
C PRO A 94 -15.62 12.44 -1.81
N LEU A 95 -16.19 13.33 -2.58
CA LEU A 95 -17.65 13.36 -2.79
C LEU A 95 -18.15 12.10 -3.48
N LEU A 96 -17.50 11.69 -4.57
CA LEU A 96 -17.84 10.46 -5.28
C LEU A 96 -17.58 9.24 -4.40
N SER A 97 -16.49 9.21 -3.63
CA SER A 97 -16.20 8.15 -2.65
C SER A 97 -17.36 8.00 -1.66
N PHE A 98 -17.85 9.10 -1.10
CA PHE A 98 -19.00 9.08 -0.19
C PHE A 98 -20.26 8.53 -0.87
N PHE A 99 -20.65 9.08 -2.03
CA PHE A 99 -21.89 8.67 -2.69
C PHE A 99 -21.85 7.21 -3.15
N VAL A 100 -20.73 6.74 -3.69
CA VAL A 100 -20.57 5.35 -4.10
C VAL A 100 -20.64 4.43 -2.88
N ALA A 101 -19.89 4.73 -1.82
CA ALA A 101 -19.91 3.97 -0.58
C ALA A 101 -21.30 3.90 0.03
N TYR A 102 -22.01 5.05 0.13
CA TYR A 102 -23.36 5.11 0.63
C TYR A 102 -24.33 4.26 -0.19
N ARG A 103 -24.30 4.40 -1.53
CA ARG A 103 -25.21 3.65 -2.42
C ARG A 103 -24.97 2.15 -2.35
N VAL A 104 -23.73 1.73 -2.33
CA VAL A 104 -23.40 0.29 -2.27
C VAL A 104 -23.74 -0.27 -0.89
N HIS A 105 -23.34 0.40 0.21
CA HIS A 105 -23.61 -0.08 1.57
C HIS A 105 -25.10 -0.09 1.90
N SER A 106 -25.85 0.94 1.51
CA SER A 106 -27.31 1.00 1.71
C SER A 106 -28.08 -0.05 0.91
N HIS A 107 -27.52 -0.52 -0.21
CA HIS A 107 -28.09 -1.63 -0.99
C HIS A 107 -27.76 -2.98 -0.35
N SER A 108 -26.48 -3.20 0.00
CA SER A 108 -26.01 -4.42 0.66
C SER A 108 -24.68 -4.16 1.37
N ALA A 109 -24.69 -4.26 2.70
CA ALA A 109 -23.48 -4.15 3.52
C ALA A 109 -22.44 -5.23 3.14
N ALA A 110 -22.87 -6.48 2.96
CA ALA A 110 -21.97 -7.57 2.55
C ALA A 110 -21.30 -7.30 1.20
N LEU A 111 -22.04 -6.78 0.22
CA LEU A 111 -21.47 -6.39 -1.07
C LEU A 111 -20.47 -5.26 -0.91
N PHE A 112 -20.77 -4.26 -0.09
CA PHE A 112 -19.86 -3.14 0.17
C PHE A 112 -18.53 -3.60 0.72
N TRP A 113 -18.54 -4.41 1.79
CA TRP A 113 -17.32 -4.89 2.43
C TRP A 113 -16.51 -5.81 1.51
N SER A 114 -17.19 -6.69 0.77
CA SER A 114 -16.52 -7.55 -0.22
C SER A 114 -15.85 -6.74 -1.32
N LEU A 115 -16.55 -5.76 -1.90
CA LEU A 115 -15.97 -4.88 -2.92
C LEU A 115 -14.80 -4.06 -2.37
N LEU A 116 -14.93 -3.52 -1.17
CA LEU A 116 -13.86 -2.75 -0.53
C LEU A 116 -12.60 -3.62 -0.32
N ALA A 117 -12.77 -4.89 0.08
CA ALA A 117 -11.67 -5.84 0.20
C ALA A 117 -10.96 -6.10 -1.13
N TYR A 118 -11.68 -6.31 -2.23
CA TYR A 118 -11.05 -6.48 -3.56
C TYR A 118 -10.35 -5.21 -4.05
N VAL A 119 -10.94 -4.04 -3.78
CA VAL A 119 -10.32 -2.76 -4.12
C VAL A 119 -9.04 -2.55 -3.29
N ALA A 120 -9.05 -2.93 -2.00
CA ALA A 120 -7.86 -2.90 -1.15
C ALA A 120 -6.75 -3.83 -1.67
N ILE A 121 -7.08 -5.07 -2.05
CA ILE A 121 -6.13 -6.01 -2.67
C ILE A 121 -5.53 -5.38 -3.94
N PHE A 122 -6.37 -4.85 -4.82
CA PHE A 122 -5.92 -4.20 -6.05
C PHE A 122 -4.98 -3.01 -5.73
N HIS A 123 -5.34 -2.16 -4.76
CA HIS A 123 -4.51 -1.05 -4.33
C HIS A 123 -3.17 -1.51 -3.78
N PHE A 124 -3.13 -2.53 -2.94
CA PHE A 124 -1.87 -3.09 -2.40
C PHE A 124 -0.93 -3.56 -3.53
N VAL A 125 -1.46 -4.28 -4.52
CA VAL A 125 -0.66 -4.73 -5.66
C VAL A 125 -0.17 -3.54 -6.50
N GLN A 126 -1.01 -2.54 -6.72
CA GLN A 126 -0.65 -1.34 -7.46
C GLN A 126 0.43 -0.51 -6.74
N GLN A 127 0.34 -0.37 -5.42
CA GLN A 127 1.38 0.31 -4.65
C GLN A 127 2.70 -0.45 -4.71
N GLN A 128 2.68 -1.78 -4.57
CA GLN A 128 3.89 -2.60 -4.70
C GLN A 128 4.51 -2.49 -6.10
N TRP A 129 3.68 -2.47 -7.14
CA TRP A 129 4.14 -2.17 -8.50
C TRP A 129 4.75 -0.77 -8.62
N GLY A 130 4.13 0.23 -7.98
CA GLY A 130 4.64 1.59 -7.89
C GLY A 130 6.08 1.64 -7.36
N PHE A 131 6.38 0.95 -6.27
CA PHE A 131 7.74 0.87 -5.73
C PHE A 131 8.72 0.20 -6.69
N ILE A 132 8.34 -0.91 -7.33
CA ILE A 132 9.17 -1.56 -8.36
C ILE A 132 9.44 -0.57 -9.50
N ALA A 133 8.44 0.18 -9.97
CA ALA A 133 8.58 1.18 -11.01
C ALA A 133 9.51 2.34 -10.60
N LEU A 134 9.46 2.77 -9.32
CA LEU A 134 10.38 3.77 -8.78
C LEU A 134 11.83 3.27 -8.80
N TYR A 135 12.10 2.05 -8.32
CA TYR A 135 13.44 1.45 -8.39
C TYR A 135 13.93 1.30 -9.83
N LYS A 136 13.08 0.86 -10.76
CA LYS A 136 13.40 0.76 -12.19
C LYS A 136 13.73 2.13 -12.78
N SER A 137 12.92 3.14 -12.48
CA SER A 137 13.14 4.52 -12.96
C SER A 137 14.46 5.09 -12.43
N ARG A 138 14.76 4.87 -11.14
CA ARG A 138 16.02 5.31 -10.53
C ARG A 138 17.24 4.63 -11.14
N ALA A 139 17.16 3.34 -11.43
CA ALA A 139 18.21 2.57 -12.09
C ALA A 139 18.32 2.85 -13.60
N GLY A 140 17.34 3.55 -14.19
CA GLY A 140 17.31 3.80 -15.64
C GLY A 140 16.98 2.55 -16.46
N GLU A 141 16.29 1.55 -15.88
CA GLU A 141 15.89 0.34 -16.58
C GLU A 141 14.80 0.66 -17.63
N LYS A 142 15.09 0.37 -18.91
CA LYS A 142 14.19 0.64 -20.04
C LYS A 142 13.81 -0.62 -20.83
N ASN A 143 14.34 -1.79 -20.46
CA ASN A 143 14.07 -3.02 -21.18
C ASN A 143 12.59 -3.40 -21.04
N ARG A 144 11.90 -3.59 -22.17
CA ARG A 144 10.47 -3.92 -22.23
C ARG A 144 10.18 -5.32 -21.70
N LEU A 145 11.07 -6.30 -21.96
CA LEU A 145 10.92 -7.66 -21.42
C LEU A 145 10.96 -7.62 -19.89
N ASP A 146 11.96 -6.93 -19.31
CA ASP A 146 12.08 -6.78 -17.87
C ASP A 146 10.89 -6.02 -17.26
N TYR A 147 10.30 -5.08 -18.01
CA TYR A 147 9.10 -4.38 -17.55
C TYR A 147 7.91 -5.32 -17.40
N TYR A 148 7.61 -6.11 -18.43
CA TYR A 148 6.46 -7.01 -18.41
C TYR A 148 6.69 -8.21 -17.50
N LEU A 149 7.91 -8.76 -17.48
CA LEU A 149 8.24 -9.87 -16.58
C LEU A 149 8.13 -9.46 -15.12
N ASP A 150 8.72 -8.33 -14.71
CA ASP A 150 8.60 -7.81 -13.34
C ASP A 150 7.12 -7.57 -12.98
N ARG A 151 6.36 -6.94 -13.89
CA ARG A 151 4.95 -6.63 -13.65
C ARG A 151 4.12 -7.88 -13.47
N TRP A 152 4.19 -8.82 -14.38
CA TRP A 152 3.39 -10.04 -14.32
C TRP A 152 3.82 -10.96 -13.18
N THR A 153 5.12 -11.05 -12.90
CA THR A 153 5.62 -11.80 -11.73
C THR A 153 5.04 -11.24 -10.44
N LEU A 154 5.02 -9.92 -10.27
CA LEU A 154 4.39 -9.30 -9.10
C LEU A 154 2.89 -9.63 -9.04
N TRP A 155 2.17 -9.40 -10.13
CA TRP A 155 0.71 -9.63 -10.17
C TRP A 155 0.36 -11.09 -9.90
N VAL A 156 1.04 -12.03 -10.51
CA VAL A 156 0.81 -13.46 -10.31
C VAL A 156 1.18 -13.87 -8.87
N GLY A 157 2.27 -13.33 -8.32
CA GLY A 157 2.70 -13.57 -6.95
C GLY A 157 1.76 -12.99 -5.88
N ALA A 158 1.00 -11.96 -6.20
CA ALA A 158 0.02 -11.36 -5.30
C ALA A 158 -1.40 -11.92 -5.50
N ILE A 159 -1.88 -11.98 -6.73
CA ILE A 159 -3.24 -12.43 -7.03
C ILE A 159 -3.36 -13.97 -6.98
N GLY A 160 -2.29 -14.71 -7.32
CA GLY A 160 -2.27 -16.17 -7.20
C GLY A 160 -2.68 -16.67 -5.81
N PRO A 161 -2.05 -16.22 -4.72
CA PRO A 161 -2.49 -16.51 -3.36
C PRO A 161 -3.96 -16.21 -3.07
N VAL A 162 -4.48 -15.08 -3.56
CA VAL A 162 -5.90 -14.71 -3.41
C VAL A 162 -6.79 -15.67 -4.17
N LEU A 163 -6.43 -16.06 -5.41
CA LEU A 163 -7.18 -17.04 -6.18
C LEU A 163 -7.12 -18.44 -5.54
N LEU A 164 -5.98 -18.84 -4.98
CA LEU A 164 -5.88 -20.08 -4.20
C LEU A 164 -6.82 -20.06 -2.99
N TRP A 165 -6.99 -18.90 -2.36
CA TRP A 165 -7.95 -18.72 -1.30
C TRP A 165 -9.39 -18.91 -1.78
N HIS A 166 -9.77 -18.30 -2.92
CA HIS A 166 -11.08 -18.50 -3.56
C HIS A 166 -11.34 -19.96 -3.95
N ALA A 167 -10.32 -20.70 -4.36
CA ALA A 167 -10.40 -22.13 -4.70
C ALA A 167 -10.39 -23.05 -3.47
N SER A 168 -10.35 -22.50 -2.24
CA SER A 168 -10.28 -23.28 -1.00
C SER A 168 -11.63 -23.30 -0.27
N PRO A 169 -12.43 -24.39 -0.34
CA PRO A 169 -13.82 -24.41 0.11
C PRO A 169 -13.99 -24.21 1.64
N LYS A 170 -12.95 -24.49 2.41
CA LYS A 170 -12.98 -24.37 3.89
C LYS A 170 -12.55 -23.01 4.40
N ARG A 171 -12.10 -22.08 3.54
CA ARG A 171 -11.65 -20.76 3.96
C ARG A 171 -12.78 -19.75 3.90
N GLN A 172 -12.90 -18.94 4.97
CA GLN A 172 -13.76 -17.78 5.03
C GLN A 172 -12.91 -16.52 4.77
N PHE A 173 -13.53 -15.50 4.23
CA PHE A 173 -12.89 -14.24 3.95
C PHE A 173 -13.38 -13.20 4.96
N ASP A 174 -12.70 -13.13 6.08
CA ASP A 174 -12.99 -12.17 7.15
C ASP A 174 -11.96 -11.03 7.09
N TRP A 175 -12.12 -10.11 6.12
CA TRP A 175 -11.18 -9.00 5.96
C TRP A 175 -11.54 -7.82 6.86
N PHE A 176 -12.80 -7.40 6.83
CA PHE A 176 -13.31 -6.27 7.61
C PHE A 176 -14.30 -6.72 8.69
N ASN A 177 -15.17 -7.67 8.38
CA ASN A 177 -16.18 -8.18 9.29
C ASN A 177 -16.21 -9.71 9.29
N ALA A 178 -16.49 -10.30 10.45
CA ALA A 178 -16.76 -11.71 10.56
C ALA A 178 -18.00 -12.10 9.76
N GLY A 179 -17.89 -13.17 8.97
CA GLY A 179 -18.98 -13.68 8.13
C GLY A 179 -19.04 -13.08 6.72
N GLU A 180 -18.10 -12.22 6.32
CA GLU A 180 -17.96 -11.82 4.92
C GLU A 180 -17.53 -13.01 4.07
N SER A 181 -18.20 -13.17 2.94
CA SER A 181 -17.88 -14.22 1.97
C SER A 181 -17.27 -13.59 0.71
N PHE A 182 -16.48 -14.38 -0.01
CA PHE A 182 -16.09 -14.02 -1.36
C PHE A 182 -17.31 -13.79 -2.25
N ILE A 183 -17.22 -12.80 -3.16
CA ILE A 183 -18.27 -12.56 -4.17
C ILE A 183 -18.45 -13.78 -5.05
N PHE A 184 -17.37 -14.52 -5.34
CA PHE A 184 -17.41 -15.77 -6.11
C PHE A 184 -16.49 -16.82 -5.48
N ARG A 185 -16.70 -18.07 -5.88
CA ARG A 185 -15.83 -19.20 -5.54
C ARG A 185 -15.26 -19.79 -6.81
N LEU A 186 -14.04 -20.27 -6.74
CA LEU A 186 -13.40 -21.05 -7.79
C LEU A 186 -13.48 -22.54 -7.44
N ASP A 187 -13.55 -23.39 -8.47
CA ASP A 187 -13.40 -24.82 -8.27
C ASP A 187 -12.00 -25.15 -7.75
N SER A 188 -11.92 -26.06 -6.81
CA SER A 188 -10.65 -26.50 -6.24
C SER A 188 -9.72 -27.16 -7.26
N ALA A 189 -10.24 -27.63 -8.40
CA ALA A 189 -9.45 -28.14 -9.52
C ALA A 189 -8.46 -27.09 -10.06
N PHE A 190 -8.80 -25.78 -10.01
CA PHE A 190 -7.92 -24.69 -10.48
C PHE A 190 -6.68 -24.44 -9.60
N LYS A 191 -6.56 -25.10 -8.43
CA LYS A 191 -5.38 -24.90 -7.55
C LYS A 191 -4.07 -25.27 -8.21
N SER A 192 -4.07 -26.36 -8.98
CA SER A 192 -2.88 -26.83 -9.71
C SER A 192 -2.41 -25.82 -10.75
N GLU A 193 -3.35 -25.29 -11.54
CA GLU A 193 -3.07 -24.33 -12.59
C GLU A 193 -2.58 -22.99 -12.01
N ILE A 194 -3.21 -22.52 -10.94
CA ILE A 194 -2.80 -21.31 -10.25
C ILE A 194 -1.38 -21.47 -9.68
N THR A 195 -1.12 -22.60 -9.00
CA THR A 195 0.21 -22.88 -8.42
C THR A 195 1.27 -23.02 -9.52
N LEU A 196 0.93 -23.70 -10.63
CA LEU A 196 1.81 -23.82 -11.79
C LEU A 196 2.13 -22.45 -12.38
N ALA A 197 1.12 -21.60 -12.57
CA ALA A 197 1.35 -20.24 -13.07
C ALA A 197 2.28 -19.43 -12.14
N MET A 198 2.07 -19.48 -10.83
CA MET A 198 2.97 -18.86 -9.87
C MET A 198 4.40 -19.41 -10.01
N GLY A 199 4.57 -20.73 -10.10
CA GLY A 199 5.87 -21.37 -10.27
C GLY A 199 6.56 -20.95 -11.56
N VAL A 200 5.85 -20.91 -12.69
CA VAL A 200 6.39 -20.51 -14.00
C VAL A 200 6.85 -19.06 -13.99
N PHE A 201 6.03 -18.12 -13.51
CA PHE A 201 6.41 -16.71 -13.46
C PHE A 201 7.55 -16.45 -12.48
N GLY A 202 7.53 -17.10 -11.30
CA GLY A 202 8.61 -17.00 -10.33
C GLY A 202 9.92 -17.54 -10.88
N ALA A 203 9.92 -18.72 -11.49
CA ALA A 203 11.11 -19.33 -12.11
C ALA A 203 11.63 -18.50 -13.28
N ALA A 204 10.77 -18.04 -14.19
CA ALA A 204 11.16 -17.18 -15.33
C ALA A 204 11.83 -15.88 -14.84
N TRP A 205 11.29 -15.27 -13.78
CA TRP A 205 11.86 -14.07 -13.19
C TRP A 205 13.22 -14.34 -12.55
N LEU A 206 13.37 -15.41 -11.77
CA LEU A 206 14.65 -15.82 -11.16
C LEU A 206 15.70 -16.14 -12.22
N LEU A 207 15.35 -16.90 -13.26
CA LEU A 207 16.24 -17.20 -14.39
C LEU A 207 16.66 -15.91 -15.11
N ARG A 208 15.77 -14.93 -15.26
CA ARG A 208 16.13 -13.63 -15.81
C ARG A 208 17.14 -12.87 -14.94
N GLN A 209 16.98 -12.88 -13.60
CA GLN A 209 17.96 -12.25 -12.70
C GLN A 209 19.32 -12.99 -12.78
N ALA A 210 19.31 -14.32 -12.78
CA ALA A 210 20.51 -15.13 -12.95
C ALA A 210 21.21 -14.85 -14.29
N HIS A 211 20.46 -14.72 -15.39
CA HIS A 211 21.00 -14.36 -16.70
C HIS A 211 21.67 -12.97 -16.68
N VAL A 212 21.04 -11.97 -16.01
CA VAL A 212 21.64 -10.62 -15.89
C VAL A 212 23.01 -10.71 -15.20
N ILE A 213 23.14 -11.50 -14.12
CA ILE A 213 24.41 -11.71 -13.43
C ILE A 213 25.41 -12.42 -14.35
N ALA A 214 25.01 -13.53 -14.98
CA ALA A 214 25.86 -14.35 -15.83
C ALA A 214 26.43 -13.60 -17.05
N THR A 215 25.70 -12.59 -17.54
CA THR A 215 26.12 -11.74 -18.64
C THR A 215 26.89 -10.48 -18.22
N GLY A 216 27.30 -10.40 -16.93
CA GLY A 216 28.05 -9.26 -16.40
C GLY A 216 27.20 -8.01 -16.13
N GLY A 217 25.87 -8.13 -16.19
CA GLY A 217 24.94 -7.04 -15.81
C GLY A 217 24.86 -6.85 -14.30
N GLN A 218 24.38 -5.68 -13.88
CA GLN A 218 24.20 -5.36 -12.47
C GLN A 218 22.74 -5.52 -12.07
N LEU A 219 22.48 -6.19 -10.94
CA LEU A 219 21.16 -6.32 -10.38
C LEU A 219 20.68 -4.98 -9.78
N ASN A 220 19.42 -4.68 -10.01
CA ASN A 220 18.69 -3.68 -9.24
C ASN A 220 18.27 -4.29 -7.90
N VAL A 221 19.18 -4.23 -6.92
CA VAL A 221 19.02 -4.92 -5.63
C VAL A 221 17.76 -4.46 -4.90
N GLY A 222 17.43 -3.17 -4.91
CA GLY A 222 16.21 -2.65 -4.28
C GLY A 222 14.93 -3.26 -4.89
N LYS A 223 14.88 -3.34 -6.23
CA LYS A 223 13.78 -4.01 -6.95
C LYS A 223 13.69 -5.50 -6.61
N VAL A 224 14.84 -6.20 -6.57
CA VAL A 224 14.88 -7.63 -6.26
C VAL A 224 14.38 -7.90 -4.83
N LEU A 225 14.88 -7.15 -3.85
CA LEU A 225 14.43 -7.28 -2.47
C LEU A 225 12.93 -6.97 -2.34
N TRP A 226 12.46 -5.92 -3.02
CA TRP A 226 11.03 -5.58 -3.04
C TRP A 226 10.17 -6.72 -3.58
N MET A 227 10.56 -7.30 -4.72
CA MET A 227 9.85 -8.44 -5.32
C MET A 227 9.79 -9.65 -4.38
N VAL A 228 10.92 -10.01 -3.79
CA VAL A 228 10.99 -11.15 -2.84
C VAL A 228 10.11 -10.90 -1.62
N CYS A 229 10.21 -9.73 -0.99
CA CYS A 229 9.38 -9.38 0.16
C CYS A 229 7.89 -9.36 -0.20
N SER A 230 7.54 -8.87 -1.40
CA SER A 230 6.16 -8.90 -1.89
C SER A 230 5.64 -10.33 -2.00
N TRP A 231 6.39 -11.23 -2.64
CA TRP A 231 5.99 -12.63 -2.74
C TRP A 231 5.84 -13.29 -1.37
N VAL A 232 6.79 -13.05 -0.46
CA VAL A 232 6.71 -13.57 0.92
C VAL A 232 5.44 -13.06 1.60
N SER A 233 5.14 -11.76 1.50
CA SER A 233 3.95 -11.18 2.11
C SER A 233 2.66 -11.84 1.63
N TRP A 234 2.49 -12.00 0.32
CA TRP A 234 1.27 -12.59 -0.23
C TRP A 234 1.19 -14.11 -0.01
N VAL A 235 2.28 -14.83 -0.24
CA VAL A 235 2.27 -16.30 -0.08
C VAL A 235 2.10 -16.69 1.38
N VAL A 236 2.88 -16.10 2.30
CA VAL A 236 2.79 -16.43 3.72
C VAL A 236 1.51 -15.87 4.32
N GLY A 237 1.22 -14.58 4.08
CA GLY A 237 0.06 -13.90 4.66
C GLY A 237 -1.28 -14.46 4.19
N ILE A 238 -1.38 -14.90 2.93
CA ILE A 238 -2.64 -15.33 2.34
C ILE A 238 -2.70 -16.84 2.10
N SER A 239 -1.68 -17.46 1.49
CA SER A 239 -1.75 -18.89 1.13
C SER A 239 -1.41 -19.82 2.27
N LEU A 240 -0.34 -19.54 3.02
CA LEU A 240 0.15 -20.44 4.06
C LEU A 240 -0.54 -20.22 5.41
N SER A 241 -0.90 -18.98 5.72
CA SER A 241 -1.65 -18.67 6.94
C SER A 241 -3.15 -18.74 6.71
N ASN A 242 -3.89 -19.18 7.73
CA ASN A 242 -5.34 -19.09 7.80
C ASN A 242 -5.78 -18.25 9.00
N HIS A 243 -4.88 -17.42 9.54
CA HIS A 243 -5.12 -16.62 10.73
C HIS A 243 -5.21 -15.13 10.37
N PRO A 244 -6.31 -14.42 10.71
CA PRO A 244 -6.52 -13.02 10.34
C PRO A 244 -5.38 -12.08 10.77
N PHE A 245 -4.82 -12.30 11.96
CA PHE A 245 -3.68 -11.50 12.44
C PHE A 245 -2.44 -11.63 11.56
N VAL A 246 -2.10 -12.84 11.12
CA VAL A 246 -0.93 -13.06 10.24
C VAL A 246 -1.17 -12.37 8.90
N SER A 247 -2.36 -12.53 8.31
CA SER A 247 -2.71 -11.87 7.05
C SER A 247 -2.60 -10.35 7.18
N ALA A 248 -3.19 -9.77 8.24
CA ALA A 248 -3.09 -8.34 8.50
C ALA A 248 -1.64 -7.87 8.71
N ALA A 249 -0.84 -8.62 9.50
CA ALA A 249 0.55 -8.26 9.75
C ALA A 249 1.39 -8.26 8.46
N PHE A 250 1.30 -9.32 7.64
CA PHE A 250 2.07 -9.39 6.40
C PHE A 250 1.67 -8.34 5.38
N LEU A 251 0.37 -8.10 5.21
CA LEU A 251 -0.09 -7.14 4.21
C LEU A 251 0.15 -5.70 4.66
N ASN A 252 -0.26 -5.33 5.87
CA ASN A 252 -0.21 -3.94 6.31
C ASN A 252 1.21 -3.49 6.70
N LEU A 253 2.02 -4.36 7.32
CA LEU A 253 3.43 -4.02 7.61
C LEU A 253 4.30 -3.97 6.36
N PHE A 254 3.93 -4.67 5.28
CA PHE A 254 4.60 -4.55 3.99
C PHE A 254 3.91 -3.55 3.04
N HIS A 255 3.07 -2.65 3.56
CA HIS A 255 2.35 -1.65 2.80
C HIS A 255 2.50 -0.25 3.42
N GLY A 256 2.10 -0.08 4.68
CA GLY A 256 2.03 1.22 5.35
C GLY A 256 3.39 1.86 5.63
N PRO A 257 4.32 1.22 6.34
CA PRO A 257 5.60 1.82 6.73
C PRO A 257 6.41 2.36 5.56
N GLN A 258 6.49 1.61 4.46
CA GLN A 258 7.24 1.99 3.26
C GLN A 258 6.61 3.21 2.58
N PHE A 259 5.28 3.26 2.56
CA PHE A 259 4.55 4.39 2.00
C PHE A 259 4.75 5.65 2.84
N LEU A 260 4.61 5.56 4.16
CA LEU A 260 4.89 6.66 5.08
C LEU A 260 6.31 7.22 4.89
N ALA A 261 7.29 6.33 4.77
CA ALA A 261 8.67 6.69 4.55
C ALA A 261 8.88 7.44 3.23
N ILE A 262 8.38 6.92 2.12
CA ILE A 262 8.57 7.55 0.81
C ILE A 262 7.80 8.86 0.68
N VAL A 263 6.60 8.97 1.27
CA VAL A 263 5.83 10.21 1.32
C VAL A 263 6.58 11.28 2.09
N TRP A 264 7.14 10.94 3.26
CA TRP A 264 7.92 11.92 4.04
C TRP A 264 9.14 12.42 3.27
N HIS A 265 9.92 11.54 2.64
CA HIS A 265 11.10 11.92 1.87
C HIS A 265 10.73 12.77 0.64
N ARG A 266 9.70 12.38 -0.10
CA ARG A 266 9.24 13.14 -1.27
C ARG A 266 8.67 14.50 -0.89
N ALA A 267 7.81 14.58 0.14
CA ALA A 267 7.25 15.84 0.63
C ALA A 267 8.37 16.76 1.17
N ARG A 268 9.33 16.19 1.89
CA ARG A 268 10.52 16.94 2.33
C ARG A 268 11.28 17.54 1.15
N HIS A 269 11.60 16.74 0.12
CA HIS A 269 12.27 17.23 -1.08
C HIS A 269 11.46 18.36 -1.75
N ARG A 270 10.15 18.15 -1.90
CA ARG A 270 9.22 19.12 -2.49
C ARG A 270 9.20 20.44 -1.72
N PHE A 271 8.97 20.40 -0.42
CA PHE A 271 8.80 21.61 0.41
C PHE A 271 10.11 22.31 0.78
N GLN A 272 11.24 21.63 0.67
CA GLN A 272 12.55 22.29 0.74
C GLN A 272 12.87 23.04 -0.55
N LYS A 273 12.54 22.48 -1.71
CA LYS A 273 12.76 23.09 -3.02
C LYS A 273 11.78 24.22 -3.31
N HIS A 274 10.53 24.06 -2.85
CA HIS A 274 9.41 24.99 -3.05
C HIS A 274 8.76 25.33 -1.71
N PRO A 275 9.40 26.21 -0.90
CA PRO A 275 8.87 26.55 0.44
C PRO A 275 7.48 27.18 0.43
N GLU A 276 7.12 27.86 -0.66
CA GLU A 276 5.83 28.49 -0.91
C GLU A 276 4.69 27.48 -1.16
N ALA A 277 5.04 26.24 -1.54
CA ALA A 277 4.06 25.21 -1.89
C ALA A 277 3.23 24.77 -0.67
N THR A 278 3.64 25.08 0.56
CA THR A 278 2.87 24.72 1.75
C THR A 278 2.96 25.78 2.84
N GLY A 279 2.11 25.65 3.88
CA GLY A 279 2.14 26.54 5.04
C GLY A 279 3.35 26.27 5.96
N PRO A 280 3.70 27.26 6.82
CA PRO A 280 4.89 27.17 7.69
C PRO A 280 4.83 26.00 8.68
N VAL A 281 3.67 25.70 9.22
CA VAL A 281 3.47 24.58 10.17
C VAL A 281 3.75 23.24 9.49
N VAL A 282 3.14 22.99 8.33
CA VAL A 282 3.37 21.75 7.58
C VAL A 282 4.83 21.64 7.14
N ARG A 283 5.41 22.75 6.61
CA ARG A 283 6.81 22.78 6.20
C ARG A 283 7.77 22.44 7.36
N ALA A 284 7.46 22.88 8.58
CA ALA A 284 8.28 22.57 9.75
C ALA A 284 8.35 21.06 10.05
N MET A 285 7.30 20.28 9.75
CA MET A 285 7.28 18.83 9.95
C MET A 285 8.26 18.09 9.02
N PHE A 286 8.59 18.69 7.87
CA PHE A 286 9.49 18.10 6.87
C PHE A 286 10.95 18.58 6.97
N GLN A 287 11.33 19.22 8.06
CA GLN A 287 12.73 19.52 8.36
C GLN A 287 13.47 18.25 8.80
N LYS A 288 14.81 18.25 8.63
CA LYS A 288 15.66 17.13 9.06
C LYS A 288 15.43 16.81 10.54
N GLY A 289 15.22 15.54 10.86
CA GLY A 289 14.99 15.07 12.24
C GLY A 289 13.55 15.23 12.76
N ARG A 290 12.63 15.84 12.00
CA ARG A 290 11.24 16.07 12.46
C ARG A 290 10.21 15.08 11.93
N TRP A 291 10.63 13.91 11.45
CA TRP A 291 9.72 12.87 10.97
C TRP A 291 8.69 12.43 12.05
N LEU A 292 9.06 12.50 13.33
CA LEU A 292 8.14 12.20 14.43
C LEU A 292 6.96 13.18 14.48
N ALA A 293 7.15 14.46 14.17
CA ALA A 293 6.05 15.43 14.13
C ALA A 293 5.08 15.13 12.97
N PHE A 294 5.61 14.79 11.80
CA PHE A 294 4.83 14.30 10.68
C PHE A 294 3.99 13.07 11.06
N TYR A 295 4.65 12.06 11.65
CA TYR A 295 4.00 10.81 12.03
C TYR A 295 2.98 11.01 13.16
N ALA A 296 3.29 11.82 14.17
CA ALA A 296 2.39 12.07 15.30
C ALA A 296 1.06 12.71 14.87
N VAL A 297 1.08 13.63 13.89
CA VAL A 297 -0.16 14.20 13.34
C VAL A 297 -0.99 13.11 12.64
N LEU A 298 -0.37 12.28 11.82
CA LEU A 298 -1.07 11.19 11.14
C LEU A 298 -1.64 10.16 12.14
N LEU A 299 -0.85 9.80 13.15
CA LEU A 299 -1.29 8.89 14.21
C LEU A 299 -2.46 9.47 15.01
N GLY A 300 -2.43 10.78 15.31
CA GLY A 300 -3.54 11.45 15.98
C GLY A 300 -4.84 11.40 15.16
N ILE A 301 -4.75 11.63 13.85
CA ILE A 301 -5.90 11.53 12.93
C ILE A 301 -6.38 10.07 12.84
N ALA A 302 -5.46 9.12 12.72
CA ALA A 302 -5.79 7.69 12.67
C ALA A 302 -6.48 7.18 13.94
N ILE A 303 -6.01 7.59 15.12
CA ILE A 303 -6.66 7.27 16.39
C ILE A 303 -8.07 7.86 16.45
N LEU A 304 -8.26 9.10 16.00
CA LEU A 304 -9.58 9.73 15.97
C LEU A 304 -10.52 8.98 15.01
N GLU A 305 -10.05 8.66 13.81
CA GLU A 305 -10.83 7.91 12.82
C GLU A 305 -11.25 6.54 13.36
N GLU A 306 -10.29 5.76 13.89
CA GLU A 306 -10.59 4.42 14.40
C GLU A 306 -11.44 4.45 15.67
N THR A 307 -11.34 5.50 16.48
CA THR A 307 -12.26 5.74 17.60
C THR A 307 -13.70 5.93 17.10
N LEU A 308 -13.89 6.65 16.00
CA LEU A 308 -15.20 6.81 15.37
C LEU A 308 -15.69 5.50 14.74
N TRP A 309 -14.81 4.78 14.01
CA TRP A 309 -15.13 3.45 13.48
C TRP A 309 -15.60 2.49 14.58
N ASP A 310 -14.82 2.39 15.66
CA ASP A 310 -15.15 1.46 16.73
C ASP A 310 -16.35 1.92 17.56
N GLY A 311 -16.53 3.22 17.73
CA GLY A 311 -17.68 3.77 18.46
C GLY A 311 -19.01 3.64 17.73
N VAL A 312 -19.00 3.62 16.38
CA VAL A 312 -20.22 3.66 15.56
C VAL A 312 -20.50 2.32 14.86
N VAL A 313 -19.44 1.66 14.34
CA VAL A 313 -19.58 0.51 13.45
C VAL A 313 -19.14 -0.79 14.13
N TRP A 314 -17.85 -0.89 14.54
CA TRP A 314 -17.27 -2.15 15.01
C TRP A 314 -17.70 -2.52 16.42
N ARG A 315 -17.65 -1.60 17.35
CA ARG A 315 -18.02 -1.75 18.79
C ARG A 315 -17.28 -2.89 19.48
N VAL A 316 -15.99 -3.01 19.19
CA VAL A 316 -15.16 -4.11 19.69
C VAL A 316 -14.33 -3.68 20.89
N TYR A 317 -13.68 -2.51 20.83
CA TYR A 317 -12.68 -2.06 21.79
C TYR A 317 -13.20 -1.00 22.76
N LEU A 318 -13.82 0.08 22.27
CA LEU A 318 -14.30 1.19 23.09
C LEU A 318 -15.30 0.77 24.17
N PRO A 319 -16.31 -0.07 23.88
CA PRO A 319 -17.24 -0.52 24.91
C PRO A 319 -16.54 -1.26 26.07
N LYS A 320 -15.48 -2.01 25.73
CA LYS A 320 -14.69 -2.76 26.73
C LYS A 320 -13.73 -1.87 27.52
N LEU A 321 -13.12 -0.86 26.87
CA LEU A 321 -12.14 0.02 27.48
C LEU A 321 -12.77 1.07 28.40
N LEU A 322 -13.88 1.66 27.96
CA LEU A 322 -14.49 2.79 28.64
C LEU A 322 -15.75 2.41 29.42
N SER A 323 -16.21 1.17 29.31
CA SER A 323 -17.48 0.70 29.92
C SER A 323 -18.65 1.62 29.57
N VAL A 324 -18.67 2.15 28.33
CA VAL A 324 -19.70 3.06 27.84
C VAL A 324 -20.59 2.36 26.81
N GLU A 325 -21.87 2.72 26.79
CA GLU A 325 -22.75 2.37 25.70
C GLU A 325 -22.40 3.22 24.47
N THR A 326 -22.11 2.55 23.35
CA THR A 326 -21.85 3.21 22.08
C THR A 326 -23.16 3.48 21.34
N LEU A 327 -23.19 4.57 20.57
CA LEU A 327 -24.36 4.91 19.75
C LEU A 327 -24.65 3.80 18.73
N ARG A 328 -25.90 3.36 18.68
CA ARG A 328 -26.34 2.36 17.72
C ARG A 328 -27.04 3.04 16.56
N PHE A 329 -26.47 2.91 15.38
CA PHE A 329 -27.10 3.32 14.14
C PHE A 329 -27.48 2.10 13.33
N GLU A 330 -28.61 2.18 12.63
CA GLU A 330 -29.13 1.11 11.78
C GLU A 330 -29.61 1.68 10.42
N GLY A 331 -29.80 0.81 9.45
CA GLY A 331 -30.35 1.18 8.15
C GLY A 331 -29.57 2.31 7.46
N ALA A 332 -30.30 3.32 7.01
CA ALA A 332 -29.72 4.45 6.28
C ALA A 332 -28.72 5.26 7.10
N ALA A 333 -28.97 5.44 8.42
CA ALA A 333 -28.07 6.18 9.31
C ALA A 333 -26.70 5.47 9.46
N LEU A 334 -26.69 4.15 9.61
CA LEU A 334 -25.46 3.37 9.61
C LEU A 334 -24.72 3.50 8.26
N SER A 335 -25.47 3.44 7.15
CA SER A 335 -24.87 3.57 5.82
C SER A 335 -24.23 4.94 5.58
N VAL A 336 -24.78 6.00 6.15
CA VAL A 336 -24.17 7.35 6.11
C VAL A 336 -22.84 7.35 6.86
N TRP A 337 -22.79 6.78 8.07
CA TRP A 337 -21.57 6.72 8.86
C TRP A 337 -20.48 5.87 8.20
N VAL A 338 -20.84 4.67 7.74
CA VAL A 338 -19.90 3.80 7.02
C VAL A 338 -19.37 4.51 5.77
N ALA A 339 -20.22 5.14 5.00
CA ALA A 339 -19.80 5.89 3.82
C ALA A 339 -18.85 7.05 4.17
N LEU A 340 -19.19 7.83 5.20
CA LEU A 340 -18.38 8.98 5.64
C LEU A 340 -17.00 8.54 6.10
N LEU A 341 -16.92 7.50 6.94
CA LEU A 341 -15.69 6.97 7.47
C LEU A 341 -14.85 6.22 6.42
N SER A 342 -15.46 5.74 5.33
CA SER A 342 -14.74 5.14 4.21
C SER A 342 -14.14 6.14 3.22
N VAL A 343 -14.53 7.44 3.30
CA VAL A 343 -14.05 8.49 2.37
C VAL A 343 -12.53 8.59 2.35
N PRO A 344 -11.81 8.66 3.48
CA PRO A 344 -10.36 8.78 3.46
C PRO A 344 -9.70 7.63 2.70
N GLN A 345 -10.09 6.41 2.99
CA GLN A 345 -9.52 5.19 2.41
C GLN A 345 -9.77 5.10 0.90
N ILE A 346 -11.02 5.27 0.45
CA ILE A 346 -11.37 5.20 -0.98
C ILE A 346 -10.71 6.36 -1.75
N THR A 347 -10.68 7.55 -1.16
CA THR A 347 -10.00 8.72 -1.74
C THR A 347 -8.51 8.47 -1.88
N HIS A 348 -7.86 7.91 -0.86
CA HIS A 348 -6.46 7.54 -0.88
C HIS A 348 -6.16 6.56 -2.03
N TYR A 349 -6.93 5.49 -2.19
CA TYR A 349 -6.74 4.51 -3.26
C TYR A 349 -6.73 5.15 -4.65
N TYR A 350 -7.62 6.10 -4.87
CA TYR A 350 -7.69 6.79 -6.14
C TYR A 350 -6.53 7.79 -6.34
N LEU A 351 -6.25 8.61 -5.33
CA LEU A 351 -5.22 9.64 -5.41
C LEU A 351 -3.81 9.04 -5.44
N ASP A 352 -3.59 7.92 -4.74
CA ASP A 352 -2.32 7.22 -4.74
C ASP A 352 -1.95 6.74 -6.15
N ALA A 353 -2.90 6.18 -6.89
CA ALA A 353 -2.71 5.81 -8.28
C ALA A 353 -2.29 6.99 -9.18
N TRP A 354 -2.58 8.23 -8.79
CA TRP A 354 -2.24 9.42 -9.55
C TRP A 354 -0.92 10.06 -9.10
N ILE A 355 -0.69 10.22 -7.79
CA ILE A 355 0.48 10.97 -7.28
C ILE A 355 1.82 10.28 -7.58
N TRP A 356 1.82 8.99 -7.87
CA TRP A 356 3.01 8.20 -8.21
C TRP A 356 3.19 7.94 -9.71
N LYS A 357 2.40 8.57 -10.58
CA LYS A 357 2.58 8.42 -12.03
C LYS A 357 3.89 9.02 -12.51
N LEU A 358 4.63 8.23 -13.30
CA LEU A 358 5.91 8.60 -13.92
C LEU A 358 5.75 9.12 -15.36
N ASP A 359 4.55 9.52 -15.75
CA ASP A 359 4.18 9.99 -17.10
C ASP A 359 4.44 11.49 -17.35
N GLY A 360 5.12 12.16 -16.43
CA GLY A 360 5.38 13.60 -16.48
C GLY A 360 4.29 14.48 -15.85
N SER A 361 3.15 13.91 -15.43
CA SER A 361 2.10 14.66 -14.71
C SER A 361 2.56 15.09 -13.31
N ASN A 362 3.61 14.50 -12.78
CA ASN A 362 4.24 14.78 -11.50
C ASN A 362 5.74 15.12 -11.65
N PRO A 363 6.11 16.32 -12.14
CA PRO A 363 7.51 16.67 -12.45
C PRO A 363 8.42 16.62 -11.21
N ASP A 364 7.91 16.92 -10.03
CA ASP A 364 8.67 16.84 -8.78
C ASP A 364 9.04 15.40 -8.39
N LEU A 365 8.22 14.42 -8.78
CA LEU A 365 8.54 13.00 -8.57
C LEU A 365 9.80 12.61 -9.34
N LEU A 366 9.92 13.02 -10.61
CA LEU A 366 11.12 12.79 -11.38
C LEU A 366 12.33 13.56 -10.81
N GLY A 367 12.11 14.78 -10.31
CA GLY A 367 13.12 15.56 -9.62
C GLY A 367 13.63 14.86 -8.34
N PHE A 368 12.72 14.34 -7.53
CA PHE A 368 13.04 13.54 -6.34
C PHE A 368 13.84 12.27 -6.70
N LEU A 369 13.41 11.52 -7.71
CA LEU A 369 14.11 10.30 -8.16
C LEU A 369 15.49 10.57 -8.77
N ARG A 370 15.77 11.78 -9.25
CA ARG A 370 17.07 12.18 -9.83
C ARG A 370 17.98 12.90 -8.83
N ALA A 371 17.44 13.31 -7.67
CA ALA A 371 18.24 13.95 -6.65
C ALA A 371 19.41 13.03 -6.24
N LYS A 372 20.60 13.62 -6.10
CA LYS A 372 21.75 12.94 -5.50
C LYS A 372 21.54 12.93 -3.99
N ASP A 373 21.83 11.83 -3.38
CA ASP A 373 21.83 11.66 -1.92
C ASP A 373 22.86 12.58 -1.26
#